data_bd399ffc18422ec1c972b8da37aff2c5
#
_entry.id   bd399ffc18422ec1c972b8da37aff2c5
#
_cell.length_a   1.000
_cell.length_b   1.000
_cell.length_c   1.000
_cell.angle_alpha   90.00
_cell.angle_beta   90.00
_cell.angle_gamma   90.00
#
_symmetry.space_group_name_H-M   'P 1'
#
loop_
_entity.id
_entity.type
_entity.pdbx_description
1 polymer ?
#
loop_
_entity_poly.entity_id
_entity_poly.type
_entity_poly.pdbx_seq_one_letter_code
_entity_poly.pdbx_strand_id
1 'polypeptide(L)'
;NDFEPLIADDEVLLEFIHSPISLERFDVVILPGSKLVIQDLNWLKQNGLFEQLQQRKKAIFAICGGYEMLFQQLYDPHQIENPQPTIATGLSLINDDIHFTQDKILSKQSYPIFGMQIEGFEMHHGVSHKYPLYFQDKYIQGTFIHQIFDHNTFRTQYLHSICNDYQGFDFQ
;
A
#
# COMPACT_ATOMS: atom_id res chain seq x y z
N ASN A 1 -2.32 0.39 14.20
CA ASN A 1 -2.44 -0.73 13.28
C ASN A 1 -3.44 -0.39 12.17
N ASP A 2 -2.96 -0.36 10.92
CA ASP A 2 -3.78 0.07 9.76
C ASP A 2 -4.98 -0.83 9.46
N PHE A 3 -5.06 -2.02 10.07
CA PHE A 3 -6.07 -3.03 9.74
C PHE A 3 -7.12 -3.28 10.82
N GLU A 4 -7.00 -2.62 11.98
CA GLU A 4 -7.99 -2.79 13.06
C GLU A 4 -9.43 -2.55 12.60
N PRO A 5 -9.73 -1.50 11.81
CA PRO A 5 -11.08 -1.29 11.34
C PRO A 5 -11.60 -2.41 10.41
N LEU A 6 -10.70 -3.01 9.62
CA LEU A 6 -11.06 -4.12 8.74
C LEU A 6 -11.25 -5.43 9.50
N ILE A 7 -10.48 -5.64 10.58
CA ILE A 7 -10.62 -6.82 11.46
C ILE A 7 -11.92 -6.75 12.25
N ALA A 8 -12.32 -5.55 12.66
CA ALA A 8 -13.53 -5.33 13.46
C ALA A 8 -14.83 -5.35 12.66
N ASP A 9 -14.74 -5.34 11.34
CA ASP A 9 -15.89 -5.27 10.44
C ASP A 9 -16.39 -6.68 10.09
N ASP A 10 -17.61 -7.03 10.52
CA ASP A 10 -18.21 -8.34 10.32
C ASP A 10 -18.50 -8.67 8.83
N GLU A 11 -18.53 -7.66 7.96
CA GLU A 11 -18.69 -7.85 6.51
C GLU A 11 -17.36 -8.11 5.77
N VAL A 12 -16.21 -8.00 6.47
CA VAL A 12 -14.88 -8.15 5.90
C VAL A 12 -14.21 -9.41 6.40
N LEU A 13 -13.79 -10.29 5.50
CA LEU A 13 -12.92 -11.40 5.82
C LEU A 13 -11.48 -11.02 5.47
N LEU A 14 -10.69 -10.70 6.50
CA LEU A 14 -9.28 -10.35 6.35
C LEU A 14 -8.40 -11.56 6.61
N GLU A 15 -7.57 -11.91 5.62
CA GLU A 15 -6.57 -12.99 5.73
C GLU A 15 -5.16 -12.43 5.57
N PHE A 16 -4.25 -12.80 6.47
CA PHE A 16 -2.82 -12.50 6.34
C PHE A 16 -2.12 -13.62 5.60
N ILE A 17 -1.48 -13.29 4.48
CA ILE A 17 -0.81 -14.26 3.60
C ILE A 17 0.66 -14.41 4.00
N HIS A 18 1.07 -15.61 4.35
CA HIS A 18 2.43 -15.95 4.80
C HIS A 18 3.13 -17.00 3.90
N SER A 19 2.45 -17.45 2.86
CA SER A 19 2.95 -18.49 1.98
C SER A 19 2.38 -18.34 0.57
N PRO A 20 2.96 -19.01 -0.44
CA PRO A 20 2.42 -18.98 -1.80
C PRO A 20 0.96 -19.45 -1.86
N ILE A 21 0.12 -18.62 -2.46
CA ILE A 21 -1.32 -18.88 -2.65
C ILE A 21 -1.79 -18.14 -3.90
N SER A 22 -2.90 -18.59 -4.50
CA SER A 22 -3.55 -17.85 -5.58
C SER A 22 -4.23 -16.60 -5.03
N LEU A 23 -3.86 -15.43 -5.54
CA LEU A 23 -4.45 -14.14 -5.14
C LEU A 23 -5.81 -13.87 -5.82
N GLU A 24 -6.19 -14.64 -6.83
CA GLU A 24 -7.45 -14.46 -7.56
C GLU A 24 -8.71 -14.65 -6.70
N ARG A 25 -8.59 -15.43 -5.63
CA ARG A 25 -9.70 -15.68 -4.71
C ARG A 25 -10.09 -14.45 -3.86
N PHE A 26 -9.26 -13.41 -3.81
CA PHE A 26 -9.49 -12.23 -3.00
C PHE A 26 -10.06 -11.08 -3.83
N ASP A 27 -11.06 -10.39 -3.30
CA ASP A 27 -11.63 -9.20 -3.93
C ASP A 27 -10.66 -8.03 -3.92
N VAL A 28 -9.91 -7.88 -2.83
CA VAL A 28 -8.83 -6.90 -2.65
C VAL A 28 -7.59 -7.59 -2.15
N VAL A 29 -6.44 -7.20 -2.67
CA VAL A 29 -5.13 -7.51 -2.07
C VAL A 29 -4.53 -6.24 -1.52
N ILE A 30 -4.11 -6.28 -0.26
CA ILE A 30 -3.48 -5.14 0.41
C ILE A 30 -1.99 -5.41 0.60
N LEU A 31 -1.16 -4.49 0.14
CA LEU A 31 0.27 -4.46 0.46
C LEU A 31 0.46 -3.54 1.67
N PRO A 32 0.81 -4.09 2.84
CA PRO A 32 0.90 -3.32 4.08
C PRO A 32 2.16 -2.45 4.12
N GLY A 33 2.23 -1.59 5.13
CA GLY A 33 3.46 -0.90 5.49
C GLY A 33 4.59 -1.88 5.80
N SER A 34 5.80 -1.54 5.39
CA SER A 34 7.00 -2.33 5.59
C SER A 34 8.15 -1.45 6.10
N LYS A 35 8.99 -2.00 6.95
CA LYS A 35 10.25 -1.38 7.38
C LYS A 35 11.45 -1.90 6.60
N LEU A 36 11.26 -2.94 5.78
CA LEU A 36 12.28 -3.59 4.98
C LEU A 36 11.73 -3.83 3.56
N VAL A 37 11.43 -2.75 2.87
CA VAL A 37 10.69 -2.75 1.60
C VAL A 37 11.36 -3.63 0.55
N ILE A 38 12.69 -3.49 0.37
CA ILE A 38 13.43 -4.28 -0.63
C ILE A 38 13.45 -5.76 -0.27
N GLN A 39 13.59 -6.09 1.01
CA GLN A 39 13.56 -7.47 1.49
C GLN A 39 12.20 -8.11 1.29
N ASP A 40 11.13 -7.40 1.62
CA ASP A 40 9.76 -7.88 1.44
C ASP A 40 9.40 -8.00 -0.04
N LEU A 41 9.88 -7.09 -0.88
CA LEU A 41 9.74 -7.18 -2.33
C LEU A 41 10.41 -8.44 -2.88
N ASN A 42 11.60 -8.78 -2.39
CA ASN A 42 12.28 -10.01 -2.75
C ASN A 42 11.52 -11.26 -2.27
N TRP A 43 10.90 -11.20 -1.10
CA TRP A 43 10.04 -12.28 -0.60
C TRP A 43 8.84 -12.51 -1.54
N LEU A 44 8.18 -11.46 -2.01
CA LEU A 44 7.11 -11.57 -3.00
C LEU A 44 7.58 -12.25 -4.28
N LYS A 45 8.78 -11.89 -4.77
CA LYS A 45 9.38 -12.50 -5.97
C LYS A 45 9.66 -14.00 -5.77
N GLN A 46 10.24 -14.36 -4.64
CA GLN A 46 10.60 -15.76 -4.34
C GLN A 46 9.36 -16.66 -4.16
N ASN A 47 8.23 -16.10 -3.78
CA ASN A 47 7.00 -16.84 -3.53
C ASN A 47 5.99 -16.80 -4.70
N GLY A 48 6.38 -16.23 -5.85
CA GLY A 48 5.52 -16.14 -7.03
C GLY A 48 4.34 -15.16 -6.88
N LEU A 49 4.29 -14.39 -5.80
CA LEU A 49 3.24 -13.40 -5.55
C LEU A 49 3.47 -12.12 -6.35
N PHE A 50 4.72 -11.80 -6.64
CA PHE A 50 5.11 -10.63 -7.43
C PHE A 50 4.48 -10.66 -8.84
N GLU A 51 4.60 -11.77 -9.56
CA GLU A 51 4.04 -11.95 -10.89
C GLU A 51 2.51 -11.95 -10.86
N GLN A 52 1.90 -12.55 -9.84
CA GLN A 52 0.45 -12.51 -9.65
C GLN A 52 -0.05 -11.08 -9.47
N LEU A 53 0.64 -10.26 -8.67
CA LEU A 53 0.31 -8.85 -8.46
C LEU A 53 0.44 -8.04 -9.75
N GLN A 54 1.51 -8.27 -10.54
CA GLN A 54 1.69 -7.60 -11.82
C GLN A 54 0.57 -7.91 -12.83
N GLN A 55 0.08 -9.15 -12.82
CA GLN A 55 -0.95 -9.62 -13.76
C GLN A 55 -2.38 -9.40 -13.24
N ARG A 56 -2.54 -9.03 -11.98
CA ARG A 56 -3.84 -8.89 -11.34
C ARG A 56 -4.68 -7.79 -12.01
N LYS A 57 -5.97 -8.10 -12.24
CA LYS A 57 -6.98 -7.19 -12.82
C LYS A 57 -8.11 -6.87 -11.82
N LYS A 58 -7.89 -7.13 -10.54
CA LYS A 58 -8.77 -6.81 -9.41
C LYS A 58 -8.07 -5.87 -8.46
N ALA A 59 -8.78 -5.32 -7.49
CA ALA A 59 -8.31 -4.28 -6.60
C ALA A 59 -7.00 -4.63 -5.88
N ILE A 60 -6.06 -3.70 -5.91
CA ILE A 60 -4.86 -3.66 -5.09
C ILE A 60 -4.88 -2.34 -4.31
N PHE A 61 -4.70 -2.41 -3.01
CA PHE A 61 -4.49 -1.25 -2.16
C PHE A 61 -3.13 -1.36 -1.46
N ALA A 62 -2.35 -0.27 -1.41
CA ALA A 62 -1.01 -0.31 -0.84
C ALA A 62 -0.76 0.85 0.11
N ILE A 63 -0.08 0.58 1.23
CA ILE A 63 0.19 1.53 2.30
C ILE A 63 1.69 1.64 2.53
N CYS A 64 2.22 2.85 2.56
CA CYS A 64 3.60 3.19 2.93
C CYS A 64 4.63 2.32 2.18
N GLY A 65 5.34 1.41 2.83
CA GLY A 65 6.28 0.50 2.17
C GLY A 65 5.64 -0.35 1.07
N GLY A 66 4.40 -0.81 1.28
CA GLY A 66 3.63 -1.49 0.24
C GLY A 66 3.34 -0.59 -0.96
N TYR A 67 3.09 0.70 -0.72
CA TYR A 67 2.92 1.69 -1.79
C TYR A 67 4.21 1.87 -2.59
N GLU A 68 5.35 1.94 -1.93
CA GLU A 68 6.66 2.01 -2.60
C GLU A 68 6.90 0.82 -3.55
N MET A 69 6.42 -0.38 -3.19
CA MET A 69 6.55 -1.58 -4.03
C MET A 69 5.81 -1.50 -5.37
N LEU A 70 4.82 -0.62 -5.51
CA LEU A 70 4.04 -0.46 -6.74
C LEU A 70 4.81 0.25 -7.86
N PHE A 71 5.89 0.95 -7.54
CA PHE A 71 6.67 1.77 -8.47
C PHE A 71 7.60 0.93 -9.35
N GLN A 72 8.28 1.58 -10.33
CA GLN A 72 9.14 0.89 -11.29
C GLN A 72 10.46 0.47 -10.67
N GLN A 73 11.24 1.44 -10.17
CA GLN A 73 12.53 1.22 -9.54
C GLN A 73 12.56 1.85 -8.16
N LEU A 74 13.24 1.19 -7.24
CA LEU A 74 13.50 1.69 -5.89
C LEU A 74 15.01 1.90 -5.75
N TYR A 75 15.41 3.17 -5.63
CA TYR A 75 16.81 3.57 -5.53
C TYR A 75 17.20 3.81 -4.08
N ASP A 76 18.13 3.00 -3.57
CA ASP A 76 18.69 3.12 -2.21
C ASP A 76 20.20 3.36 -2.23
N PRO A 77 20.65 4.56 -2.64
CA PRO A 77 22.08 4.87 -2.69
C PRO A 77 22.68 5.09 -1.28
N HIS A 78 21.85 5.33 -0.29
CA HIS A 78 22.25 5.67 1.06
C HIS A 78 22.16 4.50 2.05
N GLN A 79 21.86 3.30 1.57
CA GLN A 79 21.77 2.09 2.41
C GLN A 79 20.72 2.22 3.53
N ILE A 80 19.59 2.82 3.21
CA ILE A 80 18.48 2.99 4.16
C ILE A 80 17.76 1.67 4.38
N GLU A 81 17.52 0.94 3.28
CA GLU A 81 16.75 -0.31 3.24
C GLU A 81 17.64 -1.55 3.15
N ASN A 82 18.88 -1.41 2.73
CA ASN A 82 19.78 -2.51 2.45
C ASN A 82 21.22 -2.18 2.91
N PRO A 83 22.02 -3.17 3.37
CA PRO A 83 23.42 -2.95 3.78
C PRO A 83 24.34 -2.44 2.66
N GLN A 84 23.96 -2.60 1.41
CA GLN A 84 24.71 -2.13 0.25
C GLN A 84 23.84 -1.16 -0.58
N PRO A 85 24.44 -0.18 -1.27
CA PRO A 85 23.71 0.62 -2.24
C PRO A 85 22.99 -0.29 -3.24
N THR A 86 21.69 -0.07 -3.44
CA THR A 86 20.84 -1.02 -4.17
C THR A 86 19.88 -0.28 -5.09
N ILE A 87 19.60 -0.91 -6.23
CA ILE A 87 18.44 -0.58 -7.07
C ILE A 87 17.60 -1.84 -7.15
N ALA A 88 16.34 -1.75 -6.65
CA ALA A 88 15.42 -2.86 -6.73
C ALA A 88 14.33 -2.58 -7.76
N THR A 89 13.91 -3.62 -8.49
CA THR A 89 12.80 -3.53 -9.43
C THR A 89 11.49 -3.75 -8.69
N GLY A 90 10.60 -2.76 -8.74
CA GLY A 90 9.26 -2.83 -8.18
C GLY A 90 8.25 -3.50 -9.11
N LEU A 91 6.98 -3.47 -8.70
CA LEU A 91 5.88 -4.08 -9.44
C LEU A 91 5.56 -3.38 -10.78
N SER A 92 6.07 -2.17 -10.97
CA SER A 92 5.87 -1.36 -12.19
C SER A 92 4.39 -1.10 -12.52
N LEU A 93 3.56 -0.99 -11.50
CA LEU A 93 2.13 -0.65 -11.61
C LEU A 93 1.91 0.87 -11.59
N ILE A 94 2.89 1.63 -11.12
CA ILE A 94 2.91 3.10 -11.13
C ILE A 94 4.09 3.57 -11.96
N ASN A 95 3.86 4.48 -12.90
CA ASN A 95 4.88 5.01 -13.81
C ASN A 95 5.68 6.14 -13.16
N ASP A 96 6.43 5.81 -12.15
CA ASP A 96 7.43 6.64 -11.46
C ASP A 96 8.37 5.73 -10.66
N ASP A 97 9.41 6.32 -10.08
CA ASP A 97 10.39 5.65 -9.24
C ASP A 97 10.32 6.11 -7.80
N ILE A 98 10.86 5.31 -6.89
CA ILE A 98 11.07 5.66 -5.49
C ILE A 98 12.56 5.94 -5.25
N HIS A 99 12.85 7.03 -4.58
CA HIS A 99 14.19 7.39 -4.11
C HIS A 99 14.20 7.42 -2.59
N PHE A 100 14.96 6.52 -1.96
CA PHE A 100 15.15 6.53 -0.52
C PHE A 100 16.11 7.65 -0.14
N THR A 101 15.68 8.54 0.73
CA THR A 101 16.44 9.69 1.22
C THR A 101 16.93 9.45 2.65
N GLN A 102 18.04 10.11 3.03
CA GLN A 102 18.57 10.02 4.40
C GLN A 102 17.61 10.62 5.42
N ASP A 103 16.96 11.72 5.05
CA ASP A 103 15.96 12.37 5.89
C ASP A 103 14.65 11.59 5.87
N LYS A 104 14.20 11.21 7.04
CA LYS A 104 12.91 10.55 7.22
C LYS A 104 11.78 11.57 7.21
N ILE A 105 10.77 11.34 6.38
CA ILE A 105 9.53 12.10 6.43
C ILE A 105 8.70 11.58 7.59
N LEU A 106 8.34 12.48 8.51
CA LEU A 106 7.48 12.19 9.64
C LEU A 106 6.51 13.36 9.83
N SER A 107 5.23 13.11 9.59
CA SER A 107 4.19 14.14 9.68
C SER A 107 2.87 13.52 10.13
N LYS A 108 2.13 14.23 10.96
CA LYS A 108 0.75 13.87 11.35
C LYS A 108 -0.14 15.08 11.12
N GLN A 109 -1.11 14.94 10.22
CA GLN A 109 -2.00 16.04 9.85
C GLN A 109 -3.22 15.51 9.09
N SER A 110 -4.05 16.41 8.60
CA SER A 110 -5.09 16.13 7.63
C SER A 110 -4.51 16.23 6.22
N TYR A 111 -4.70 15.19 5.40
CA TYR A 111 -4.17 15.09 4.05
C TYR A 111 -5.28 15.15 3.00
N PRO A 112 -5.11 15.97 1.94
CA PRO A 112 -6.07 16.02 0.84
C PRO A 112 -5.81 14.87 -0.14
N ILE A 113 -6.28 13.68 0.16
CA ILE A 113 -6.08 12.47 -0.65
C ILE A 113 -7.40 11.77 -0.96
N PHE A 114 -7.47 11.11 -2.12
CA PHE A 114 -8.66 10.40 -2.61
C PHE A 114 -9.94 11.25 -2.63
N GLY A 115 -9.81 12.57 -2.87
CA GLY A 115 -10.94 13.50 -2.89
C GLY A 115 -11.52 13.86 -1.52
N MET A 116 -10.83 13.54 -0.44
CA MET A 116 -11.25 13.77 0.96
C MET A 116 -10.14 14.42 1.76
N GLN A 117 -10.50 14.97 2.92
CA GLN A 117 -9.53 15.35 3.97
C GLN A 117 -9.44 14.17 4.95
N ILE A 118 -8.28 13.52 5.00
CA ILE A 118 -8.06 12.31 5.81
C ILE A 118 -7.01 12.57 6.88
N GLU A 119 -7.40 12.41 8.13
CA GLU A 119 -6.48 12.43 9.26
C GLU A 119 -5.60 11.17 9.24
N GLY A 120 -4.30 11.35 9.37
CA GLY A 120 -3.36 10.25 9.38
C GLY A 120 -1.93 10.71 9.60
N PHE A 121 -0.99 9.82 9.37
CA PHE A 121 0.42 10.16 9.47
C PHE A 121 1.24 9.48 8.37
N GLU A 122 2.34 10.10 7.99
CA GLU A 122 3.37 9.51 7.14
C GLU A 122 4.66 9.32 7.91
N MET A 123 5.35 8.21 7.66
CA MET A 123 6.61 7.85 8.28
C MET A 123 7.41 6.97 7.31
N HIS A 124 8.20 7.59 6.44
CA HIS A 124 8.93 6.88 5.38
C HIS A 124 10.20 7.62 4.95
N HIS A 125 11.08 6.92 4.25
CA HIS A 125 12.28 7.45 3.60
C HIS A 125 12.13 7.55 2.08
N GLY A 126 11.27 6.72 1.49
CA GLY A 126 11.03 6.72 0.06
C GLY A 126 10.23 7.93 -0.40
N VAL A 127 10.59 8.49 -1.54
CA VAL A 127 9.95 9.67 -2.13
C VAL A 127 9.65 9.39 -3.60
N SER A 128 8.41 9.67 -4.01
CA SER A 128 8.00 9.73 -5.41
C SER A 128 7.88 11.17 -5.85
N HIS A 129 8.40 11.48 -7.03
CA HIS A 129 8.32 12.82 -7.59
C HIS A 129 6.91 13.14 -8.09
N LYS A 130 6.27 12.21 -8.81
CA LYS A 130 4.95 12.41 -9.40
C LYS A 130 3.81 12.19 -8.41
N TYR A 131 3.96 11.24 -7.48
CA TYR A 131 2.89 10.81 -6.58
C TYR A 131 3.35 10.83 -5.13
N PRO A 132 3.64 12.03 -4.58
CA PRO A 132 4.28 12.17 -3.27
C PRO A 132 3.38 11.77 -2.10
N LEU A 133 2.05 11.71 -2.27
CA LEU A 133 1.13 11.33 -1.20
C LEU A 133 0.33 10.08 -1.52
N TYR A 134 -0.20 9.98 -2.74
CA TYR A 134 -1.07 8.88 -3.13
C TYR A 134 -1.13 8.69 -4.64
N PHE A 135 -1.63 7.53 -5.04
CA PHE A 135 -1.94 7.16 -6.42
C PHE A 135 -3.32 6.49 -6.49
N GLN A 136 -4.07 6.80 -7.54
CA GLN A 136 -5.34 6.16 -7.82
C GLN A 136 -5.54 6.07 -9.33
N ASP A 137 -5.61 4.85 -9.84
CA ASP A 137 -5.98 4.57 -11.22
C ASP A 137 -6.64 3.20 -11.33
N LYS A 138 -7.83 3.15 -11.93
CA LYS A 138 -8.62 1.92 -12.10
C LYS A 138 -8.75 1.17 -10.77
N TYR A 139 -8.19 -0.06 -10.71
CA TYR A 139 -8.24 -0.93 -9.53
C TYR A 139 -7.01 -0.81 -8.62
N ILE A 140 -6.08 0.08 -8.93
CA ILE A 140 -4.85 0.28 -8.14
C ILE A 140 -4.97 1.57 -7.35
N GLN A 141 -4.83 1.47 -6.03
CA GLN A 141 -4.74 2.60 -5.13
C GLN A 141 -3.60 2.39 -4.14
N GLY A 142 -2.97 3.47 -3.74
CA GLY A 142 -1.92 3.43 -2.73
C GLY A 142 -1.63 4.80 -2.15
N THR A 143 -1.03 4.82 -0.96
CA THR A 143 -0.70 6.05 -0.24
C THR A 143 0.45 5.83 0.74
N PHE A 144 1.20 6.89 1.02
CA PHE A 144 2.13 6.91 2.16
C PHE A 144 1.44 7.04 3.52
N ILE A 145 0.16 7.42 3.54
CA ILE A 145 -0.55 7.78 4.76
C ILE A 145 -1.04 6.52 5.47
N HIS A 146 -0.63 6.37 6.72
CA HIS A 146 -1.13 5.38 7.66
C HIS A 146 -2.47 5.79 8.26
N GLN A 147 -3.21 4.81 8.79
CA GLN A 147 -4.55 4.97 9.38
C GLN A 147 -5.62 5.35 8.35
N ILE A 148 -5.38 5.08 7.07
CA ILE A 148 -6.33 5.41 5.99
C ILE A 148 -7.70 4.71 6.20
N PHE A 149 -7.69 3.46 6.68
CA PHE A 149 -8.91 2.71 6.93
C PHE A 149 -9.64 3.09 8.24
N ASP A 150 -9.00 3.86 9.12
CA ASP A 150 -9.67 4.43 10.32
C ASP A 150 -10.72 5.48 9.90
N HIS A 151 -10.55 6.09 8.73
CA HIS A 151 -11.50 7.07 8.20
C HIS A 151 -12.74 6.38 7.65
N ASN A 152 -13.85 6.42 8.40
CA ASN A 152 -15.09 5.69 8.09
C ASN A 152 -15.63 5.97 6.69
N THR A 153 -15.66 7.23 6.27
CA THR A 153 -16.17 7.61 4.94
C THR A 153 -15.30 7.02 3.82
N PHE A 154 -13.98 7.13 3.93
CA PHE A 154 -13.07 6.54 2.95
C PHE A 154 -13.24 5.03 2.88
N ARG A 155 -13.19 4.35 4.03
CA ARG A 155 -13.31 2.89 4.11
C ARG A 155 -14.63 2.41 3.50
N THR A 156 -15.74 3.04 3.87
CA THR A 156 -17.07 2.69 3.35
C THR A 156 -17.14 2.88 1.83
N GLN A 157 -16.69 4.00 1.31
CA GLN A 157 -16.70 4.24 -0.13
C GLN A 157 -15.78 3.28 -0.88
N TYR A 158 -14.60 3.01 -0.34
CA TYR A 158 -13.65 2.07 -0.96
C TYR A 158 -14.21 0.65 -1.01
N LEU A 159 -14.69 0.11 0.10
CA LEU A 159 -15.24 -1.25 0.16
C LEU A 159 -16.54 -1.37 -0.65
N HIS A 160 -17.38 -0.34 -0.66
CA HIS A 160 -18.58 -0.32 -1.50
C HIS A 160 -18.24 -0.31 -2.99
N SER A 161 -17.14 0.30 -3.40
CA SER A 161 -16.65 0.24 -4.79
C SER A 161 -16.21 -1.16 -5.21
N ILE A 162 -15.84 -2.01 -4.25
CA ILE A 162 -15.45 -3.41 -4.47
C ILE A 162 -16.67 -4.33 -4.43
N CYS A 163 -17.57 -4.12 -3.46
CA CYS A 163 -18.78 -4.91 -3.26
C CYS A 163 -19.96 -3.97 -3.02
N ASN A 164 -20.87 -3.89 -3.99
CA ASN A 164 -22.03 -2.99 -3.94
C ASN A 164 -22.98 -3.27 -2.77
N ASP A 165 -22.96 -4.49 -2.23
CA ASP A 165 -23.81 -4.90 -1.11
C ASP A 165 -23.24 -4.54 0.26
N TYR A 166 -21.99 -4.06 0.33
CA TYR A 166 -21.35 -3.62 1.57
C TYR A 166 -22.12 -2.46 2.20
N GLN A 167 -22.52 -2.61 3.47
CA GLN A 167 -23.37 -1.65 4.17
C GLN A 167 -22.60 -0.55 4.91
N GLY A 168 -21.36 -0.80 5.23
CA GLY A 168 -20.53 0.12 6.00
C GLY A 168 -20.51 -0.23 7.49
N PHE A 169 -19.45 0.23 8.13
CA PHE A 169 -19.17 -0.02 9.55
C PHE A 169 -18.51 1.23 10.16
N ASP A 170 -19.02 1.68 11.30
CA ASP A 170 -18.44 2.81 12.02
C ASP A 170 -17.45 2.30 13.08
N PHE A 171 -16.17 2.46 12.77
CA PHE A 171 -15.08 2.18 13.70
C PHE A 171 -14.88 3.36 14.65
N GLN A 172 -14.84 3.08 15.98
CA GLN A 172 -14.69 4.09 17.05
C GLN A 172 -13.35 3.93 17.77
#